data_e40f4e9ad67eafd39760b692a977a9da
#
_entry.id   e40f4e9ad67eafd39760b692a977a9da
#
_cell.length_a   1.000
_cell.length_b   1.000
_cell.length_c   1.000
_cell.angle_alpha   90.00
_cell.angle_beta   90.00
_cell.angle_gamma   90.00
#
_symmetry.space_group_name_H-M   'P 1'
#
loop_
_entity.id
_entity.type
_entity.pdbx_description
1 polymer ?
#
loop_
_entity_poly.entity_id
_entity_poly.type
_entity_poly.pdbx_seq_one_letter_code
_entity_poly.pdbx_strand_id
1 'polypeptide(L)'
;MPLLRKACAVALGWVGFLMATSAGATVIPVATAAQLLNAVTGAAPGDVIALAPGIYDFNQTLYCDTPGTAAQPITVQASALGLALIRFNTVEGFRISAPHWDFENLDIQGVCPSHTDCEHAFHVGGGADFTRIRNSRMRDFNAMIKGNGDGSPHVFPNDVLIEGNELFDTVPRQTDNPVVPIDVVGGRRWMIRGNFIHDHGKALGDQVSYAAFLKGNSRDGVFERNLVICERSTTGGVRLGLSFGGGGTSPASVCEDGTCTPEHQNGVMRNNVIVNCPADVGIYLNKAQNARIYNNTLYNTTGIDVRFTASTADLRDNLLSGAIRNRDGGTSTQGANRAGVTLAQWTAWFVSPALANFALRDGSQVVNLGQALPQVTDDYCGRMRSDGAPDLGAVEYGGLGICDTTTAGGGAEIFRDGFESGGMGGWVSEP
;
A
#
# COMPACT_ATOMS: atom_id res chain seq x y z
N MET A 1 -4.70 -88.90 3.36
CA MET A 1 -4.70 -87.49 3.84
C MET A 1 -4.35 -86.58 2.69
N PRO A 2 -5.29 -85.81 2.10
CA PRO A 2 -4.98 -84.90 1.06
C PRO A 2 -4.81 -83.48 1.59
N LEU A 3 -3.76 -82.79 1.13
CA LEU A 3 -3.41 -81.41 1.40
C LEU A 3 -4.30 -80.44 0.62
N LEU A 4 -5.03 -79.58 1.32
CA LEU A 4 -5.74 -78.44 0.73
C LEU A 4 -4.74 -77.31 0.41
N ARG A 5 -4.63 -76.97 -0.86
CA ARG A 5 -3.99 -75.70 -1.29
C ARG A 5 -5.00 -74.58 -1.26
N LYS A 6 -4.77 -73.57 -0.45
CA LYS A 6 -5.50 -72.31 -0.48
C LYS A 6 -4.92 -71.42 -1.57
N ALA A 7 -5.74 -71.02 -2.54
CA ALA A 7 -5.40 -69.99 -3.53
C ALA A 7 -5.67 -68.61 -2.91
N CYS A 8 -4.68 -67.73 -2.88
CA CYS A 8 -4.87 -66.29 -2.59
C CYS A 8 -5.21 -65.58 -3.89
N ALA A 9 -6.41 -65.01 -3.97
CA ALA A 9 -6.80 -64.10 -5.04
C ALA A 9 -6.28 -62.67 -4.67
N VAL A 10 -5.39 -62.14 -5.50
CA VAL A 10 -4.93 -60.75 -5.43
C VAL A 10 -5.92 -59.89 -6.21
N ALA A 11 -6.70 -59.05 -5.53
CA ALA A 11 -7.53 -58.04 -6.13
C ALA A 11 -6.67 -56.82 -6.52
N LEU A 12 -6.42 -56.63 -7.81
CA LEU A 12 -5.86 -55.36 -8.33
C LEU A 12 -6.93 -54.26 -8.26
N GLY A 13 -6.81 -53.36 -7.26
CA GLY A 13 -7.58 -52.14 -7.21
C GLY A 13 -7.03 -51.14 -8.24
N TRP A 14 -7.85 -50.76 -9.21
CA TRP A 14 -7.59 -49.65 -10.12
C TRP A 14 -7.75 -48.34 -9.31
N VAL A 15 -6.63 -47.67 -8.97
CA VAL A 15 -6.65 -46.28 -8.50
C VAL A 15 -6.75 -45.38 -9.72
N GLY A 16 -7.97 -44.93 -10.01
CA GLY A 16 -8.21 -43.91 -11.02
C GLY A 16 -7.55 -42.59 -10.59
N PHE A 17 -6.44 -42.23 -11.23
CA PHE A 17 -5.87 -40.87 -11.13
C PHE A 17 -6.83 -39.94 -11.90
N LEU A 18 -7.64 -39.18 -11.17
CA LEU A 18 -8.34 -38.03 -11.72
C LEU A 18 -7.26 -36.98 -12.06
N MET A 19 -6.88 -36.91 -13.31
CA MET A 19 -6.12 -35.76 -13.83
C MET A 19 -7.04 -34.55 -13.77
N ALA A 20 -6.84 -33.69 -12.78
CA ALA A 20 -7.40 -32.36 -12.80
C ALA A 20 -6.77 -31.63 -13.99
N THR A 21 -7.54 -31.46 -15.07
CA THR A 21 -7.15 -30.54 -16.15
C THR A 21 -7.11 -29.14 -15.56
N SER A 22 -5.92 -28.55 -15.44
CA SER A 22 -5.80 -27.12 -15.17
C SER A 22 -6.50 -26.40 -16.32
N ALA A 23 -7.65 -25.79 -16.06
CA ALA A 23 -8.21 -24.82 -16.99
C ALA A 23 -7.14 -23.73 -17.18
N GLY A 24 -6.72 -23.50 -18.41
CA GLY A 24 -5.78 -22.43 -18.75
C GLY A 24 -6.42 -21.08 -18.43
N ALA A 25 -5.61 -20.08 -18.13
CA ALA A 25 -6.07 -18.71 -17.96
C ALA A 25 -6.90 -18.26 -19.17
N THR A 26 -8.13 -17.79 -18.95
CA THR A 26 -9.00 -17.27 -20.01
C THR A 26 -8.88 -15.75 -20.08
N VAL A 27 -8.46 -15.21 -21.21
CA VAL A 27 -8.47 -13.76 -21.44
C VAL A 27 -9.86 -13.33 -21.90
N ILE A 28 -10.51 -12.46 -21.13
CA ILE A 28 -11.83 -11.91 -21.38
C ILE A 28 -11.68 -10.45 -21.81
N PRO A 29 -11.72 -10.14 -23.12
CA PRO A 29 -11.61 -8.75 -23.57
C PRO A 29 -12.92 -8.01 -23.28
N VAL A 30 -12.80 -6.81 -22.69
CA VAL A 30 -13.94 -5.93 -22.37
C VAL A 30 -13.69 -4.53 -22.93
N ALA A 31 -14.71 -3.94 -23.56
CA ALA A 31 -14.66 -2.63 -24.18
C ALA A 31 -15.80 -1.69 -23.70
N THR A 32 -16.67 -2.14 -22.84
CA THR A 32 -17.80 -1.37 -22.29
C THR A 32 -18.00 -1.66 -20.81
N ALA A 33 -18.62 -0.72 -20.08
CA ALA A 33 -18.97 -0.89 -18.67
C ALA A 33 -19.84 -2.15 -18.44
N ALA A 34 -20.80 -2.42 -19.32
CA ALA A 34 -21.65 -3.62 -19.21
C ALA A 34 -20.85 -4.93 -19.37
N GLN A 35 -19.86 -4.96 -20.28
CA GLN A 35 -18.98 -6.11 -20.44
C GLN A 35 -18.09 -6.30 -19.22
N LEU A 36 -17.54 -5.20 -18.64
CA LEU A 36 -16.72 -5.27 -17.44
C LEU A 36 -17.55 -5.79 -16.25
N LEU A 37 -18.78 -5.27 -16.05
CA LEU A 37 -19.67 -5.77 -15.01
C LEU A 37 -19.93 -7.28 -15.15
N ASN A 38 -20.28 -7.73 -16.36
CA ASN A 38 -20.56 -9.14 -16.62
C ASN A 38 -19.32 -10.02 -16.42
N ALA A 39 -18.14 -9.54 -16.83
CA ALA A 39 -16.88 -10.27 -16.66
C ALA A 39 -16.50 -10.39 -15.18
N VAL A 40 -16.64 -9.33 -14.38
CA VAL A 40 -16.37 -9.38 -12.93
C VAL A 40 -17.36 -10.30 -12.23
N THR A 41 -18.65 -10.20 -12.53
CA THR A 41 -19.70 -11.03 -11.90
C THR A 41 -19.57 -12.51 -12.28
N GLY A 42 -19.16 -12.79 -13.51
CA GLY A 42 -19.01 -14.17 -14.02
C GLY A 42 -17.58 -14.73 -13.93
N ALA A 43 -16.67 -14.02 -13.25
CA ALA A 43 -15.27 -14.41 -13.19
C ALA A 43 -15.04 -15.79 -12.58
N ALA A 44 -14.07 -16.52 -13.11
CA ALA A 44 -13.60 -17.80 -12.63
C ALA A 44 -12.09 -17.75 -12.31
N PRO A 45 -11.57 -18.66 -11.45
CA PRO A 45 -10.14 -18.72 -11.14
C PRO A 45 -9.26 -18.77 -12.40
N GLY A 46 -8.30 -17.87 -12.50
CA GLY A 46 -7.37 -17.75 -13.63
C GLY A 46 -7.85 -16.83 -14.76
N ASP A 47 -9.03 -16.25 -14.66
CA ASP A 47 -9.52 -15.31 -15.69
C ASP A 47 -8.72 -13.99 -15.65
N VAL A 48 -8.43 -13.47 -16.85
CA VAL A 48 -7.81 -12.16 -17.06
C VAL A 48 -8.80 -11.27 -17.80
N ILE A 49 -9.45 -10.36 -17.08
CA ILE A 49 -10.38 -9.37 -17.60
C ILE A 49 -9.56 -8.21 -18.16
N ALA A 50 -9.41 -8.18 -19.49
CA ALA A 50 -8.55 -7.25 -20.20
C ALA A 50 -9.35 -6.06 -20.75
N LEU A 51 -9.11 -4.86 -20.20
CA LEU A 51 -9.80 -3.64 -20.58
C LEU A 51 -9.19 -3.04 -21.86
N ALA A 52 -10.04 -2.85 -22.87
CA ALA A 52 -9.69 -2.03 -24.03
C ALA A 52 -9.58 -0.54 -23.63
N PRO A 53 -8.82 0.28 -24.38
CA PRO A 53 -8.81 1.72 -24.18
C PRO A 53 -10.22 2.31 -24.25
N GLY A 54 -10.58 3.15 -23.25
CA GLY A 54 -11.92 3.74 -23.22
C GLY A 54 -12.33 4.26 -21.84
N ILE A 55 -13.60 4.69 -21.74
CA ILE A 55 -14.20 5.16 -20.48
C ILE A 55 -15.31 4.17 -20.08
N TYR A 56 -15.28 3.81 -18.81
CA TYR A 56 -16.19 2.85 -18.20
C TYR A 56 -16.93 3.51 -17.04
N ASP A 57 -18.18 3.91 -17.26
CA ASP A 57 -19.01 4.62 -16.28
C ASP A 57 -19.89 3.66 -15.48
N PHE A 58 -19.85 3.77 -14.14
CA PHE A 58 -20.64 2.98 -13.23
C PHE A 58 -21.41 3.84 -12.22
N ASN A 59 -22.70 3.50 -12.05
CA ASN A 59 -23.55 4.00 -10.96
C ASN A 59 -23.88 2.89 -9.95
N GLN A 60 -23.07 1.85 -9.89
CA GLN A 60 -23.24 0.70 -9.02
C GLN A 60 -21.88 0.08 -8.67
N THR A 61 -21.83 -0.63 -7.57
CA THR A 61 -20.65 -1.36 -7.11
C THR A 61 -20.41 -2.60 -7.97
N LEU A 62 -19.13 -2.89 -8.24
CA LEU A 62 -18.66 -4.12 -8.86
C LEU A 62 -18.23 -5.12 -7.77
N TYR A 63 -18.96 -6.22 -7.63
CA TYR A 63 -18.71 -7.23 -6.61
C TYR A 63 -17.74 -8.30 -7.09
N CYS A 64 -16.62 -8.48 -6.39
CA CYS A 64 -15.56 -9.44 -6.62
C CYS A 64 -15.66 -10.57 -5.57
N ASP A 65 -16.68 -11.44 -5.72
CA ASP A 65 -17.08 -12.43 -4.71
C ASP A 65 -16.62 -13.86 -5.06
N THR A 66 -16.09 -14.07 -6.25
CA THR A 66 -15.55 -15.37 -6.67
C THR A 66 -14.10 -15.52 -6.18
N PRO A 67 -13.74 -16.60 -5.48
CA PRO A 67 -12.37 -16.79 -5.05
C PRO A 67 -11.46 -17.20 -6.20
N GLY A 68 -10.35 -16.49 -6.38
CA GLY A 68 -9.20 -16.98 -7.12
C GLY A 68 -8.37 -17.96 -6.29
N THR A 69 -7.21 -18.36 -6.78
CA THR A 69 -6.23 -19.16 -6.06
C THR A 69 -4.82 -18.58 -6.25
N ALA A 70 -3.86 -18.99 -5.44
CA ALA A 70 -2.46 -18.55 -5.61
C ALA A 70 -1.88 -18.90 -6.99
N ALA A 71 -2.31 -20.03 -7.58
CA ALA A 71 -1.88 -20.46 -8.92
C ALA A 71 -2.74 -19.88 -10.05
N GLN A 72 -3.94 -19.42 -9.73
CA GLN A 72 -4.94 -18.92 -10.68
C GLN A 72 -5.66 -17.70 -10.07
N PRO A 73 -4.99 -16.56 -9.89
CA PRO A 73 -5.64 -15.32 -9.45
C PRO A 73 -6.63 -14.85 -10.54
N ILE A 74 -7.64 -14.09 -10.14
CA ILE A 74 -8.52 -13.39 -11.08
C ILE A 74 -7.95 -11.99 -11.26
N THR A 75 -7.70 -11.60 -12.51
CA THR A 75 -7.02 -10.33 -12.81
C THR A 75 -7.94 -9.38 -13.56
N VAL A 76 -8.00 -8.12 -13.13
CA VAL A 76 -8.61 -7.01 -13.88
C VAL A 76 -7.51 -6.06 -14.29
N GLN A 77 -7.26 -5.89 -15.59
CA GLN A 77 -6.14 -5.10 -16.04
C GLN A 77 -6.40 -4.31 -17.33
N ALA A 78 -5.70 -3.18 -17.47
CA ALA A 78 -5.49 -2.52 -18.75
C ALA A 78 -4.07 -2.81 -19.26
N SER A 79 -3.83 -2.65 -20.57
CA SER A 79 -2.49 -2.88 -21.16
C SER A 79 -1.45 -1.83 -20.75
N ALA A 80 -1.89 -0.64 -20.31
CA ALA A 80 -1.06 0.40 -19.70
C ALA A 80 -1.93 1.36 -18.89
N LEU A 81 -1.33 1.99 -17.88
CA LEU A 81 -1.99 3.02 -17.06
C LEU A 81 -2.47 4.20 -17.92
N GLY A 82 -3.70 4.64 -17.66
CA GLY A 82 -4.34 5.78 -18.34
C GLY A 82 -5.05 5.42 -19.65
N LEU A 83 -4.97 4.20 -20.15
CA LEU A 83 -5.71 3.79 -21.35
C LEU A 83 -7.19 3.47 -21.05
N ALA A 84 -7.49 2.91 -19.92
CA ALA A 84 -8.85 2.60 -19.47
C ALA A 84 -9.18 3.43 -18.24
N LEU A 85 -10.12 4.38 -18.38
CA LEU A 85 -10.61 5.21 -17.28
C LEU A 85 -11.93 4.63 -16.76
N ILE A 86 -11.92 4.19 -15.52
CA ILE A 86 -13.12 3.71 -14.81
C ILE A 86 -13.62 4.83 -13.92
N ARG A 87 -14.87 5.25 -14.11
CA ARG A 87 -15.50 6.31 -13.32
C ARG A 87 -16.64 5.73 -12.49
N PHE A 88 -16.63 6.02 -11.19
CA PHE A 88 -17.68 5.61 -10.27
C PHE A 88 -18.47 6.79 -9.75
N ASN A 89 -19.79 6.71 -9.87
CA ASN A 89 -20.76 7.58 -9.20
C ASN A 89 -21.55 6.69 -8.21
N THR A 90 -20.87 6.18 -7.19
CA THR A 90 -21.41 5.27 -6.17
C THR A 90 -20.52 5.28 -4.95
N VAL A 91 -21.03 4.82 -3.82
CA VAL A 91 -20.31 4.79 -2.55
C VAL A 91 -19.06 3.91 -2.64
N GLU A 92 -19.16 2.74 -3.28
CA GLU A 92 -18.05 1.80 -3.44
C GLU A 92 -17.89 1.43 -4.91
N GLY A 93 -16.67 1.46 -5.42
CA GLY A 93 -16.32 1.02 -6.77
C GLY A 93 -16.23 -0.50 -6.85
N PHE A 94 -15.06 -1.06 -6.56
CA PHE A 94 -14.87 -2.51 -6.45
C PHE A 94 -15.03 -2.94 -4.99
N ARG A 95 -15.97 -3.84 -4.73
CA ARG A 95 -16.12 -4.53 -3.45
C ARG A 95 -15.53 -5.92 -3.57
N ILE A 96 -14.45 -6.19 -2.84
CA ILE A 96 -13.73 -7.45 -2.89
C ILE A 96 -14.02 -8.19 -1.58
N SER A 97 -14.62 -9.38 -1.67
CA SER A 97 -14.94 -10.24 -0.52
C SER A 97 -14.29 -11.64 -0.60
N ALA A 98 -13.65 -11.94 -1.73
CA ALA A 98 -13.02 -13.23 -2.01
C ALA A 98 -11.50 -13.08 -2.29
N PRO A 99 -10.68 -14.11 -2.00
CA PRO A 99 -9.23 -14.03 -2.10
C PRO A 99 -8.69 -14.06 -3.53
N HIS A 100 -7.43 -13.62 -3.68
CA HIS A 100 -6.65 -13.70 -4.92
C HIS A 100 -7.25 -12.93 -6.10
N TRP A 101 -7.65 -11.69 -5.89
CA TRP A 101 -7.95 -10.73 -6.93
C TRP A 101 -6.76 -9.79 -7.16
N ASP A 102 -6.38 -9.63 -8.43
CA ASP A 102 -5.31 -8.75 -8.88
C ASP A 102 -5.89 -7.62 -9.74
N PHE A 103 -5.52 -6.37 -9.44
CA PHE A 103 -5.92 -5.17 -10.20
C PHE A 103 -4.66 -4.45 -10.67
N GLU A 104 -4.57 -4.17 -11.98
CA GLU A 104 -3.33 -3.63 -12.54
C GLU A 104 -3.56 -2.63 -13.67
N ASN A 105 -2.75 -1.56 -13.69
CA ASN A 105 -2.78 -0.51 -14.72
C ASN A 105 -4.13 0.21 -14.87
N LEU A 106 -4.91 0.33 -13.80
CA LEU A 106 -6.24 0.95 -13.82
C LEU A 106 -6.15 2.44 -13.51
N ASP A 107 -6.91 3.26 -14.24
CA ASP A 107 -7.15 4.67 -13.91
C ASP A 107 -8.58 4.79 -13.38
N ILE A 108 -8.74 5.14 -12.09
CA ILE A 108 -10.05 5.10 -11.40
C ILE A 108 -10.35 6.48 -10.80
N GLN A 109 -11.55 6.99 -11.07
CA GLN A 109 -12.01 8.27 -10.57
C GLN A 109 -13.40 8.21 -9.95
N GLY A 110 -13.54 8.81 -8.75
CA GLY A 110 -14.85 9.15 -8.17
C GLY A 110 -15.44 10.39 -8.85
N VAL A 111 -16.67 10.27 -9.33
CA VAL A 111 -17.38 11.36 -10.03
C VAL A 111 -18.72 11.68 -9.38
N CYS A 112 -18.86 11.40 -8.08
CA CYS A 112 -20.08 11.69 -7.33
C CYS A 112 -20.32 13.21 -7.24
N PRO A 113 -21.56 13.69 -7.44
CA PRO A 113 -21.90 15.09 -7.23
C PRO A 113 -21.66 15.58 -5.79
N SER A 114 -21.88 14.70 -4.82
CA SER A 114 -21.52 14.91 -3.41
C SER A 114 -20.27 14.12 -3.08
N HIS A 115 -19.25 14.77 -2.50
CA HIS A 115 -18.02 14.07 -2.11
C HIS A 115 -18.25 13.00 -1.01
N THR A 116 -19.35 13.11 -0.25
CA THR A 116 -19.75 12.11 0.74
C THR A 116 -20.14 10.79 0.10
N ASP A 117 -20.56 10.78 -1.17
CA ASP A 117 -21.11 9.61 -1.85
C ASP A 117 -20.05 8.80 -2.63
N CYS A 118 -18.81 9.31 -2.76
CA CYS A 118 -17.67 8.57 -3.29
C CYS A 118 -16.72 8.18 -2.14
N GLU A 119 -17.01 7.07 -1.46
CA GLU A 119 -16.22 6.64 -0.32
C GLU A 119 -14.98 5.84 -0.72
N HIS A 120 -15.15 4.78 -1.54
CA HIS A 120 -14.05 3.85 -1.81
C HIS A 120 -13.93 3.52 -3.30
N ALA A 121 -12.73 3.62 -3.88
CA ALA A 121 -12.46 3.02 -5.19
C ALA A 121 -12.38 1.49 -5.07
N PHE A 122 -11.69 1.01 -4.02
CA PHE A 122 -11.61 -0.38 -3.64
C PHE A 122 -12.02 -0.57 -2.18
N HIS A 123 -12.93 -1.48 -1.91
CA HIS A 123 -13.26 -1.93 -0.58
C HIS A 123 -12.87 -3.40 -0.43
N VAL A 124 -11.77 -3.67 0.28
CA VAL A 124 -11.21 -4.99 0.53
C VAL A 124 -11.72 -5.47 1.88
N GLY A 125 -12.64 -6.42 1.89
CA GLY A 125 -13.33 -6.83 3.11
C GLY A 125 -13.40 -8.33 3.32
N GLY A 126 -13.61 -8.74 4.55
CA GLY A 126 -13.84 -10.15 4.88
C GLY A 126 -12.71 -11.07 4.45
N GLY A 127 -13.03 -12.08 3.66
CA GLY A 127 -12.08 -13.10 3.19
C GLY A 127 -11.26 -12.71 1.96
N ALA A 128 -11.09 -11.42 1.66
CA ALA A 128 -10.34 -10.91 0.49
C ALA A 128 -8.81 -11.00 0.67
N ASP A 129 -8.32 -12.11 1.21
CA ASP A 129 -6.90 -12.38 1.39
C ASP A 129 -6.14 -12.35 0.05
N PHE A 130 -4.87 -11.94 0.08
CA PHE A 130 -3.98 -11.94 -1.08
C PHE A 130 -4.46 -11.05 -2.23
N THR A 131 -5.32 -10.07 -1.97
CA THR A 131 -5.67 -9.03 -2.95
C THR A 131 -4.45 -8.20 -3.30
N ARG A 132 -4.25 -7.91 -4.60
CA ARG A 132 -3.18 -7.04 -5.08
C ARG A 132 -3.75 -5.89 -5.90
N ILE A 133 -3.35 -4.66 -5.56
CA ILE A 133 -3.69 -3.45 -6.32
C ILE A 133 -2.38 -2.79 -6.71
N ARG A 134 -2.07 -2.81 -8.01
CA ARG A 134 -0.74 -2.43 -8.49
C ARG A 134 -0.82 -1.46 -9.66
N ASN A 135 0.22 -0.60 -9.74
CA ASN A 135 0.50 0.24 -10.89
C ASN A 135 -0.74 1.00 -11.42
N SER A 136 -1.60 1.44 -10.49
CA SER A 136 -2.90 2.04 -10.79
C SER A 136 -2.98 3.46 -10.25
N ARG A 137 -3.85 4.28 -10.83
CA ARG A 137 -4.15 5.62 -10.37
C ARG A 137 -5.55 5.68 -9.81
N MET A 138 -5.69 6.25 -8.61
CA MET A 138 -6.98 6.43 -7.96
C MET A 138 -7.10 7.87 -7.49
N ARG A 139 -8.26 8.49 -7.76
CA ARG A 139 -8.50 9.88 -7.35
C ARG A 139 -9.95 10.16 -7.01
N ASP A 140 -10.13 11.17 -6.15
CA ASP A 140 -11.43 11.76 -5.81
C ASP A 140 -12.39 10.82 -5.05
N PHE A 141 -11.82 10.02 -4.12
CA PHE A 141 -12.58 9.25 -3.14
C PHE A 141 -12.13 9.64 -1.71
N ASN A 142 -12.99 9.43 -0.72
CA ASN A 142 -12.64 9.71 0.67
C ASN A 142 -11.58 8.71 1.19
N ALA A 143 -11.71 7.43 0.83
CA ALA A 143 -10.66 6.43 0.99
C ALA A 143 -10.54 5.63 -0.32
N MET A 144 -9.48 5.85 -1.10
CA MET A 144 -9.28 5.14 -2.37
C MET A 144 -9.22 3.63 -2.13
N ILE A 145 -8.57 3.21 -1.05
CA ILE A 145 -8.48 1.80 -0.65
C ILE A 145 -8.93 1.69 0.80
N LYS A 146 -10.05 1.02 1.02
CA LYS A 146 -10.60 0.67 2.34
C LYS A 146 -10.35 -0.80 2.64
N GLY A 147 -9.82 -1.10 3.82
CA GLY A 147 -9.71 -2.46 4.35
C GLY A 147 -10.44 -2.58 5.68
N ASN A 148 -11.32 -3.58 5.85
CA ASN A 148 -11.95 -3.87 7.15
C ASN A 148 -12.55 -5.27 7.23
N GLY A 149 -12.92 -5.68 8.44
CA GLY A 149 -13.61 -6.94 8.68
C GLY A 149 -15.05 -6.95 8.19
N ASP A 150 -15.50 -8.13 7.80
CA ASP A 150 -16.85 -8.43 7.36
C ASP A 150 -17.41 -9.64 8.10
N GLY A 151 -18.74 -9.72 8.18
CA GLY A 151 -19.43 -10.85 8.77
C GLY A 151 -19.57 -10.79 10.30
N SER A 152 -20.07 -11.88 10.89
CA SER A 152 -20.20 -12.05 12.35
C SER A 152 -19.94 -13.52 12.71
N PRO A 153 -18.79 -13.84 13.35
CA PRO A 153 -17.69 -12.95 13.72
C PRO A 153 -17.00 -12.31 12.50
N HIS A 154 -16.36 -11.16 12.71
CA HIS A 154 -15.65 -10.47 11.65
C HIS A 154 -14.46 -11.30 11.15
N VAL A 155 -14.36 -11.44 9.82
CA VAL A 155 -13.19 -11.95 9.10
C VAL A 155 -12.48 -10.76 8.48
N PHE A 156 -11.16 -10.70 8.58
CA PHE A 156 -10.36 -9.57 8.11
C PHE A 156 -9.43 -9.99 6.98
N PRO A 157 -9.26 -9.15 5.95
CA PRO A 157 -8.37 -9.48 4.83
C PRO A 157 -6.89 -9.42 5.24
N ASN A 158 -6.14 -10.46 4.88
CA ASN A 158 -4.72 -10.59 5.19
C ASN A 158 -3.87 -10.65 3.92
N ASP A 159 -2.56 -10.39 4.05
CA ASP A 159 -1.58 -10.55 2.98
C ASP A 159 -1.89 -9.71 1.73
N VAL A 160 -2.48 -8.52 1.93
CA VAL A 160 -2.86 -7.60 0.85
C VAL A 160 -1.63 -6.80 0.41
N LEU A 161 -1.45 -6.65 -0.90
CA LEU A 161 -0.38 -5.88 -1.51
C LEU A 161 -0.93 -4.64 -2.23
N ILE A 162 -0.48 -3.45 -1.81
CA ILE A 162 -0.76 -2.16 -2.45
C ILE A 162 0.56 -1.60 -2.94
N GLU A 163 0.79 -1.62 -4.25
CA GLU A 163 2.12 -1.37 -4.80
C GLU A 163 2.10 -0.48 -6.04
N GLY A 164 2.97 0.54 -6.05
CA GLY A 164 3.21 1.36 -7.24
C GLY A 164 2.04 2.21 -7.70
N ASN A 165 1.10 2.51 -6.82
CA ASN A 165 -0.08 3.28 -7.19
C ASN A 165 0.12 4.78 -6.95
N GLU A 166 -0.62 5.60 -7.69
CA GLU A 166 -0.79 7.03 -7.43
C GLU A 166 -2.18 7.26 -6.82
N LEU A 167 -2.24 7.88 -5.62
CA LEU A 167 -3.48 8.12 -4.87
C LEU A 167 -3.56 9.60 -4.48
N PHE A 168 -4.60 10.32 -4.92
CA PHE A 168 -4.74 11.74 -4.62
C PHE A 168 -6.17 12.25 -4.79
N ASP A 169 -6.43 13.44 -4.24
CA ASP A 169 -7.63 14.21 -4.50
C ASP A 169 -7.30 15.43 -5.39
N THR A 170 -8.12 15.68 -6.40
CA THR A 170 -7.93 16.84 -7.29
C THR A 170 -8.27 18.16 -6.59
N VAL A 171 -9.13 18.09 -5.57
CA VAL A 171 -9.49 19.17 -4.65
C VAL A 171 -9.75 18.61 -3.27
N PRO A 172 -9.58 19.40 -2.17
CA PRO A 172 -9.95 18.93 -0.84
C PRO A 172 -11.40 18.44 -0.77
N ARG A 173 -11.59 17.25 -0.19
CA ARG A 173 -12.91 16.59 -0.13
C ARG A 173 -13.89 17.38 0.71
N GLN A 174 -15.02 17.77 0.14
CA GLN A 174 -16.11 18.50 0.80
C GLN A 174 -16.99 17.51 1.58
N THR A 175 -16.46 16.99 2.68
CA THR A 175 -17.11 15.96 3.52
C THR A 175 -16.65 16.06 4.96
N ASP A 176 -17.49 15.60 5.89
CA ASP A 176 -17.13 15.34 7.28
C ASP A 176 -16.58 13.92 7.50
N ASN A 177 -16.76 13.04 6.52
CA ASN A 177 -16.25 11.67 6.59
C ASN A 177 -14.71 11.66 6.64
N PRO A 178 -14.08 10.61 7.19
CA PRO A 178 -12.63 10.47 7.15
C PRO A 178 -12.09 10.53 5.71
N VAL A 179 -11.03 11.30 5.50
CA VAL A 179 -10.30 11.36 4.22
C VAL A 179 -8.92 10.76 4.42
N VAL A 180 -8.75 9.54 3.90
CA VAL A 180 -7.55 8.72 4.09
C VAL A 180 -7.36 7.82 2.87
N PRO A 181 -6.51 8.16 1.90
CA PRO A 181 -6.28 7.35 0.70
C PRO A 181 -6.15 5.85 0.92
N ILE A 182 -5.45 5.42 1.99
CA ILE A 182 -5.39 4.01 2.38
C ILE A 182 -5.83 3.88 3.84
N ASP A 183 -7.06 3.44 4.05
CA ASP A 183 -7.73 3.30 5.35
C ASP A 183 -7.95 1.82 5.69
N VAL A 184 -7.13 1.26 6.58
CA VAL A 184 -7.21 -0.15 6.96
C VAL A 184 -7.55 -0.31 8.44
N VAL A 185 -8.63 -1.04 8.73
CA VAL A 185 -9.12 -1.37 10.07
C VAL A 185 -9.12 -2.88 10.26
N GLY A 186 -8.12 -3.40 10.96
CA GLY A 186 -7.88 -4.84 11.14
C GLY A 186 -7.08 -5.46 9.98
N GLY A 187 -6.85 -6.77 10.07
CA GLY A 187 -6.07 -7.52 9.09
C GLY A 187 -4.56 -7.54 9.39
N ARG A 188 -3.86 -8.43 8.70
CA ARG A 188 -2.45 -8.75 8.98
C ARG A 188 -1.62 -8.75 7.72
N ARG A 189 -0.32 -8.38 7.85
CA ARG A 189 0.68 -8.46 6.78
C ARG A 189 0.29 -7.68 5.52
N TRP A 190 -0.37 -6.53 5.70
CA TRP A 190 -0.57 -5.60 4.61
C TRP A 190 0.78 -5.00 4.22
N MET A 191 1.13 -5.10 2.94
CA MET A 191 2.32 -4.50 2.35
C MET A 191 1.91 -3.30 1.51
N ILE A 192 2.32 -2.11 1.92
CA ILE A 192 2.05 -0.84 1.23
C ILE A 192 3.39 -0.28 0.80
N ARG A 193 3.75 -0.43 -0.48
CA ARG A 193 5.09 -0.06 -0.95
C ARG A 193 5.11 0.65 -2.28
N GLY A 194 6.09 1.55 -2.44
CA GLY A 194 6.33 2.24 -3.70
C GLY A 194 5.15 3.06 -4.20
N ASN A 195 4.20 3.46 -3.34
CA ASN A 195 3.06 4.26 -3.76
C ASN A 195 3.39 5.75 -3.70
N PHE A 196 2.76 6.53 -4.56
CA PHE A 196 2.75 7.98 -4.52
C PHE A 196 1.40 8.47 -3.98
N ILE A 197 1.40 9.03 -2.78
CA ILE A 197 0.20 9.52 -2.10
C ILE A 197 0.34 11.03 -1.92
N HIS A 198 -0.60 11.81 -2.47
CA HIS A 198 -0.50 13.25 -2.35
C HIS A 198 -1.86 13.96 -2.32
N ASP A 199 -1.87 15.22 -1.90
CA ASP A 199 -3.04 16.12 -1.93
C ASP A 199 -4.29 15.55 -1.23
N HIS A 200 -4.12 14.66 -0.25
CA HIS A 200 -5.22 14.15 0.56
C HIS A 200 -5.68 15.24 1.54
N GLY A 201 -6.86 15.74 1.38
CA GLY A 201 -7.35 16.84 2.21
C GLY A 201 -8.85 16.79 2.47
N LYS A 202 -9.24 16.96 3.75
CA LYS A 202 -10.62 17.11 4.20
C LYS A 202 -10.93 18.58 4.43
N ALA A 203 -12.01 19.08 3.81
CA ALA A 203 -12.37 20.50 3.86
C ALA A 203 -13.39 20.84 4.94
N LEU A 204 -14.16 19.86 5.44
CA LEU A 204 -15.18 20.06 6.47
C LEU A 204 -14.82 19.36 7.78
N GLY A 205 -15.62 19.57 8.81
CA GLY A 205 -15.46 18.97 10.13
C GLY A 205 -14.16 19.40 10.81
N ASP A 206 -13.40 18.43 11.34
CA ASP A 206 -12.11 18.67 12.00
C ASP A 206 -10.97 18.97 11.04
N GLN A 207 -11.18 18.81 9.74
CA GLN A 207 -10.19 19.00 8.66
C GLN A 207 -8.92 18.14 8.81
N VAL A 208 -8.99 17.03 9.58
CA VAL A 208 -7.88 16.12 9.77
C VAL A 208 -7.93 14.99 8.74
N SER A 209 -6.81 14.76 8.08
CA SER A 209 -6.63 13.70 7.08
C SER A 209 -5.29 13.00 7.25
N TYR A 210 -5.19 11.77 6.78
CA TYR A 210 -3.98 10.94 6.81
C TYR A 210 -3.67 10.46 5.39
N ALA A 211 -2.40 10.33 5.03
CA ALA A 211 -2.05 9.70 3.76
C ALA A 211 -2.41 8.19 3.78
N ALA A 212 -2.06 7.51 4.85
CA ALA A 212 -2.40 6.11 5.05
C ALA A 212 -2.34 5.73 6.54
N PHE A 213 -3.17 4.78 6.95
CA PHE A 213 -3.01 4.15 8.25
C PHE A 213 -3.40 2.66 8.27
N LEU A 214 -2.80 1.94 9.22
CA LEU A 214 -3.21 0.61 9.65
C LEU A 214 -3.60 0.69 11.13
N LYS A 215 -4.84 0.33 11.48
CA LYS A 215 -5.42 0.43 12.82
C LYS A 215 -6.39 -0.73 13.12
N GLY A 216 -7.16 -0.64 14.20
CA GLY A 216 -8.20 -1.63 14.53
C GLY A 216 -7.64 -2.98 14.97
N ASN A 217 -6.53 -2.97 15.72
CA ASN A 217 -5.76 -4.14 16.15
C ASN A 217 -5.12 -4.93 15.00
N SER A 218 -4.90 -4.28 13.85
CA SER A 218 -4.10 -4.84 12.75
C SER A 218 -2.66 -5.16 13.19
N ARG A 219 -1.94 -6.00 12.44
CA ARG A 219 -0.57 -6.36 12.81
C ARG A 219 0.32 -6.71 11.62
N ASP A 220 1.63 -6.63 11.87
CA ASP A 220 2.69 -7.03 10.95
C ASP A 220 2.61 -6.28 9.60
N GLY A 221 2.04 -5.06 9.60
CA GLY A 221 1.93 -4.22 8.42
C GLY A 221 3.24 -3.54 8.07
N VAL A 222 3.47 -3.30 6.79
CA VAL A 222 4.69 -2.66 6.28
C VAL A 222 4.36 -1.48 5.38
N PHE A 223 4.95 -0.32 5.68
CA PHE A 223 5.05 0.81 4.76
C PHE A 223 6.49 0.95 4.30
N GLU A 224 6.78 0.76 3.02
CA GLU A 224 8.14 0.92 2.52
C GLU A 224 8.22 1.63 1.18
N ARG A 225 9.24 2.48 1.03
CA ARG A 225 9.55 3.17 -0.23
C ARG A 225 8.37 3.95 -0.81
N ASN A 226 7.43 4.42 0.03
CA ASN A 226 6.35 5.29 -0.41
C ASN A 226 6.83 6.74 -0.48
N LEU A 227 6.35 7.47 -1.48
CA LEU A 227 6.43 8.92 -1.56
C LEU A 227 5.10 9.50 -1.07
N VAL A 228 5.16 10.31 -0.02
CA VAL A 228 3.99 11.04 0.49
C VAL A 228 4.28 12.53 0.36
N ILE A 229 3.42 13.28 -0.32
CA ILE A 229 3.47 14.75 -0.38
C ILE A 229 2.12 15.28 0.08
N CYS A 230 1.99 15.62 1.36
CA CYS A 230 0.71 16.04 1.94
C CYS A 230 0.09 17.23 1.20
N GLU A 231 0.93 18.22 0.87
CA GLU A 231 0.54 19.41 0.12
C GLU A 231 1.42 19.55 -1.13
N ARG A 232 0.94 19.06 -2.28
CA ARG A 232 1.63 19.17 -3.57
C ARG A 232 1.02 20.26 -4.43
N SER A 233 -0.27 20.20 -4.65
CA SER A 233 -1.05 21.11 -5.49
C SER A 233 -2.16 21.82 -4.69
N THR A 234 -2.61 21.20 -3.61
CA THR A 234 -3.62 21.73 -2.70
C THR A 234 -3.03 21.92 -1.31
N THR A 235 -3.46 22.94 -0.59
CA THR A 235 -2.96 23.28 0.74
C THR A 235 -4.10 23.38 1.76
N GLY A 236 -3.73 23.39 3.04
CA GLY A 236 -4.66 23.64 4.16
C GLY A 236 -5.23 22.36 4.80
N GLY A 237 -5.90 22.55 5.92
CA GLY A 237 -6.30 21.49 6.84
C GLY A 237 -5.11 20.95 7.64
N VAL A 238 -5.35 19.86 8.35
CA VAL A 238 -4.34 19.14 9.12
C VAL A 238 -4.09 17.81 8.42
N ARG A 239 -2.95 17.70 7.74
CA ARG A 239 -2.58 16.52 6.96
C ARG A 239 -1.42 15.81 7.61
N LEU A 240 -1.65 14.55 8.00
CA LEU A 240 -0.62 13.66 8.52
C LEU A 240 -0.12 12.75 7.40
N GLY A 241 1.13 12.32 7.51
CA GLY A 241 1.68 11.32 6.61
C GLY A 241 1.20 9.89 6.93
N LEU A 242 2.12 8.98 7.22
CA LEU A 242 1.84 7.59 7.50
C LEU A 242 1.54 7.35 8.99
N SER A 243 0.63 6.43 9.29
CA SER A 243 0.29 6.15 10.69
C SER A 243 0.10 4.66 10.97
N PHE A 244 0.56 4.23 12.15
CA PHE A 244 0.04 3.06 12.83
C PHE A 244 -0.92 3.52 13.93
N GLY A 245 -2.20 3.10 13.83
CA GLY A 245 -3.25 3.45 14.77
C GLY A 245 -4.16 4.60 14.33
N GLY A 246 -3.78 5.40 13.34
CA GLY A 246 -4.60 6.51 12.84
C GLY A 246 -5.07 7.43 13.97
N GLY A 247 -6.27 7.95 13.88
CA GLY A 247 -6.95 8.72 14.94
C GLY A 247 -7.55 7.87 16.06
N GLY A 248 -7.29 6.55 16.08
CA GLY A 248 -7.97 5.56 16.90
C GLY A 248 -9.20 4.97 16.21
N THR A 249 -9.73 3.90 16.78
CA THR A 249 -10.86 3.16 16.21
C THR A 249 -12.05 3.14 17.17
N SER A 250 -13.25 3.35 16.64
CA SER A 250 -14.52 3.28 17.41
C SER A 250 -15.65 2.89 16.44
N PRO A 251 -16.63 2.08 16.89
CA PRO A 251 -16.67 1.36 18.17
C PRO A 251 -15.65 0.23 18.24
N ALA A 252 -15.30 -0.22 19.44
CA ALA A 252 -14.31 -1.29 19.64
C ALA A 252 -14.68 -2.60 18.93
N SER A 253 -15.96 -2.85 18.70
CA SER A 253 -16.47 -4.06 18.01
C SER A 253 -16.00 -4.22 16.56
N VAL A 254 -15.51 -3.15 15.91
CA VAL A 254 -14.96 -3.24 14.54
C VAL A 254 -13.47 -3.59 14.52
N CYS A 255 -12.83 -3.68 15.69
CA CYS A 255 -11.44 -4.10 15.81
C CYS A 255 -11.31 -5.62 15.84
N GLU A 256 -10.17 -6.14 15.39
CA GLU A 256 -9.91 -7.57 15.27
C GLU A 256 -10.01 -8.31 16.63
N ASP A 257 -9.61 -7.65 17.73
CA ASP A 257 -9.67 -8.20 19.09
C ASP A 257 -10.85 -7.67 19.93
N GLY A 258 -11.69 -6.81 19.37
CA GLY A 258 -12.80 -6.16 20.05
C GLY A 258 -12.40 -5.10 21.10
N THR A 259 -11.11 -4.71 21.18
CA THR A 259 -10.64 -3.73 22.16
C THR A 259 -9.97 -2.50 21.54
N CYS A 260 -9.43 -2.62 20.30
CA CYS A 260 -8.61 -1.64 19.61
C CYS A 260 -7.36 -1.19 20.42
N THR A 261 -6.86 -2.03 21.29
CA THR A 261 -5.67 -1.68 22.08
C THR A 261 -4.76 -2.91 22.23
N PRO A 262 -3.60 -2.88 21.57
CA PRO A 262 -3.10 -1.81 20.69
C PRO A 262 -3.88 -1.70 19.36
N GLU A 263 -3.82 -0.52 18.74
CA GLU A 263 -4.41 -0.28 17.42
C GLU A 263 -3.64 -1.00 16.30
N HIS A 264 -2.31 -1.07 16.42
CA HIS A 264 -1.44 -1.82 15.52
C HIS A 264 -0.28 -2.46 16.27
N GLN A 265 0.19 -3.63 15.80
CA GLN A 265 1.30 -4.36 16.42
C GLN A 265 2.38 -4.74 15.39
N ASN A 266 3.65 -4.68 15.81
CA ASN A 266 4.84 -5.15 15.07
C ASN A 266 5.04 -4.50 13.69
N GLY A 267 4.45 -3.34 13.45
CA GLY A 267 4.54 -2.67 12.16
C GLY A 267 5.95 -2.17 11.83
N VAL A 268 6.25 -2.06 10.54
CA VAL A 268 7.51 -1.52 10.03
C VAL A 268 7.25 -0.36 9.07
N MET A 269 7.89 0.79 9.29
CA MET A 269 7.96 1.88 8.30
C MET A 269 9.43 2.08 7.94
N ARG A 270 9.80 1.84 6.68
CA ARG A 270 11.19 1.95 6.25
C ARG A 270 11.34 2.57 4.87
N ASN A 271 12.41 3.33 4.69
CA ASN A 271 12.76 3.95 3.41
C ASN A 271 11.63 4.79 2.79
N ASN A 272 10.69 5.34 3.58
CA ASN A 272 9.66 6.24 3.05
C ASN A 272 10.20 7.67 2.96
N VAL A 273 9.73 8.40 1.95
CA VAL A 273 9.94 9.83 1.78
C VAL A 273 8.62 10.55 2.03
N ILE A 274 8.58 11.40 3.05
CA ILE A 274 7.37 12.12 3.49
C ILE A 274 7.66 13.62 3.49
N VAL A 275 6.88 14.37 2.73
CA VAL A 275 7.15 15.76 2.40
C VAL A 275 5.92 16.62 2.59
N ASN A 276 6.14 17.86 3.06
CA ASN A 276 5.12 18.92 3.12
C ASN A 276 3.83 18.49 3.85
N CYS A 277 3.99 17.99 5.10
CA CYS A 277 2.91 17.89 6.08
C CYS A 277 3.15 18.96 7.16
N PRO A 278 3.06 20.26 6.84
CA PRO A 278 3.56 21.32 7.71
C PRO A 278 2.75 21.51 8.99
N ALA A 279 1.47 21.13 8.95
CA ALA A 279 0.56 21.30 10.08
C ALA A 279 0.68 20.20 11.13
N ASP A 280 1.22 19.01 10.77
CA ASP A 280 1.33 17.88 11.70
C ASP A 280 2.51 16.96 11.34
N VAL A 281 2.57 15.77 11.94
CA VAL A 281 3.69 14.83 11.81
C VAL A 281 3.67 14.06 10.47
N GLY A 282 4.87 13.75 10.00
CA GLY A 282 5.04 12.82 8.88
C GLY A 282 4.75 11.37 9.28
N ILE A 283 5.05 10.98 10.52
CA ILE A 283 4.75 9.65 11.06
C ILE A 283 4.05 9.77 12.42
N TYR A 284 2.91 9.09 12.55
CA TYR A 284 2.12 9.08 13.77
C TYR A 284 1.88 7.67 14.29
N LEU A 285 2.26 7.43 15.56
CA LEU A 285 2.07 6.16 16.25
C LEU A 285 1.03 6.36 17.38
N ASN A 286 -0.18 5.86 17.17
CA ASN A 286 -1.30 5.95 18.10
C ASN A 286 -1.62 4.56 18.66
N LYS A 287 -1.26 4.30 19.91
CA LYS A 287 -1.39 2.96 20.50
C LYS A 287 -0.75 1.86 19.63
N ALA A 288 0.36 2.17 18.99
CA ALA A 288 1.11 1.25 18.13
C ALA A 288 2.20 0.53 18.93
N GLN A 289 2.08 -0.79 19.10
CA GLN A 289 3.00 -1.60 19.89
C GLN A 289 4.10 -2.21 19.03
N ASN A 290 5.36 -2.17 19.51
CA ASN A 290 6.53 -2.75 18.85
C ASN A 290 6.74 -2.22 17.41
N ALA A 291 6.46 -0.94 17.16
CA ALA A 291 6.67 -0.33 15.86
C ALA A 291 8.17 -0.14 15.59
N ARG A 292 8.60 -0.38 14.35
CA ARG A 292 9.96 -0.19 13.86
C ARG A 292 9.96 0.87 12.76
N ILE A 293 10.65 1.97 13.01
CA ILE A 293 10.63 3.16 12.14
C ILE A 293 12.09 3.44 11.73
N TYR A 294 12.47 3.02 10.52
CA TYR A 294 13.84 2.94 10.09
C TYR A 294 14.10 3.66 8.77
N ASN A 295 15.18 4.43 8.68
CA ASN A 295 15.66 5.03 7.44
C ASN A 295 14.58 5.81 6.66
N ASN A 296 13.68 6.52 7.34
CA ASN A 296 12.71 7.40 6.66
C ASN A 296 13.26 8.83 6.55
N THR A 297 12.88 9.53 5.48
CA THR A 297 13.21 10.95 5.25
C THR A 297 11.93 11.78 5.35
N LEU A 298 11.87 12.70 6.34
CA LEU A 298 10.71 13.54 6.61
C LEU A 298 11.10 15.02 6.47
N TYR A 299 10.72 15.63 5.35
CA TYR A 299 11.02 17.04 5.04
C TYR A 299 9.78 17.91 5.20
N ASN A 300 9.94 19.05 5.90
CA ASN A 300 8.86 19.99 6.15
C ASN A 300 7.63 19.34 6.81
N THR A 301 7.90 18.64 7.90
CA THR A 301 6.89 18.02 8.78
C THR A 301 7.23 18.37 10.22
N THR A 302 6.29 18.24 11.16
CA THR A 302 6.60 18.43 12.59
C THR A 302 7.37 17.26 13.21
N GLY A 303 7.52 16.15 12.47
CA GLY A 303 8.38 15.01 12.83
C GLY A 303 7.64 13.69 13.04
N ILE A 304 7.96 13.01 14.14
CA ILE A 304 7.40 11.70 14.52
C ILE A 304 6.81 11.78 15.92
N ASP A 305 5.55 11.39 16.10
CA ASP A 305 4.91 11.25 17.41
C ASP A 305 4.72 9.78 17.78
N VAL A 306 5.19 9.41 18.99
CA VAL A 306 4.90 8.12 19.64
C VAL A 306 3.95 8.43 20.80
N ARG A 307 2.66 8.09 20.66
CA ARG A 307 1.62 8.62 21.53
C ARG A 307 0.79 7.54 22.21
N PHE A 308 0.41 7.78 23.46
CA PHE A 308 -0.31 6.91 24.37
C PHE A 308 0.49 5.71 24.90
N THR A 309 0.14 5.26 26.09
CA THR A 309 0.87 4.24 26.87
C THR A 309 1.02 2.89 26.18
N ALA A 310 0.14 2.53 25.25
CA ALA A 310 0.27 1.31 24.47
C ALA A 310 1.30 1.42 23.34
N SER A 311 1.77 2.64 23.02
CA SER A 311 2.75 2.83 21.94
C SER A 311 4.17 2.56 22.44
N THR A 312 4.84 1.63 21.75
CA THR A 312 6.26 1.38 21.89
C THR A 312 6.92 1.33 20.52
N ALA A 313 8.08 1.98 20.36
CA ALA A 313 8.76 2.05 19.08
C ALA A 313 10.27 1.93 19.19
N ASP A 314 10.91 1.37 18.17
CA ASP A 314 12.33 1.47 17.89
C ASP A 314 12.52 2.37 16.65
N LEU A 315 13.22 3.51 16.82
CA LEU A 315 13.42 4.51 15.78
C LEU A 315 14.91 4.62 15.48
N ARG A 316 15.32 4.31 14.26
CA ARG A 316 16.73 4.34 13.86
C ARG A 316 16.91 4.94 12.48
N ASP A 317 18.00 5.68 12.33
CA ASP A 317 18.51 6.18 11.06
C ASP A 317 17.53 7.07 10.28
N ASN A 318 16.51 7.63 10.96
CA ASN A 318 15.57 8.55 10.35
C ASN A 318 16.17 9.95 10.24
N LEU A 319 15.84 10.64 9.16
CA LEU A 319 16.25 12.01 8.88
C LEU A 319 15.02 12.91 8.80
N LEU A 320 14.92 13.93 9.65
CA LEU A 320 13.69 14.72 9.75
C LEU A 320 13.89 16.19 10.09
N SER A 321 13.08 17.07 9.51
CA SER A 321 13.01 18.50 9.83
C SER A 321 12.50 18.76 11.25
N GLY A 322 11.49 17.99 11.67
CA GLY A 322 10.84 18.11 12.97
C GLY A 322 11.54 17.36 14.09
N ALA A 323 10.81 17.02 15.12
CA ALA A 323 11.29 16.32 16.31
C ALA A 323 10.70 14.90 16.43
N ILE A 324 11.38 14.03 17.18
CA ILE A 324 10.80 12.77 17.67
C ILE A 324 10.24 13.05 19.06
N ARG A 325 8.95 12.82 19.27
CA ARG A 325 8.26 13.14 20.53
C ARG A 325 7.54 11.92 21.09
N ASN A 326 7.87 11.59 22.35
CA ASN A 326 7.08 10.67 23.15
C ASN A 326 6.00 11.46 23.88
N ARG A 327 4.72 11.15 23.63
CA ARG A 327 3.58 11.90 24.18
C ARG A 327 2.59 10.97 24.87
N ASP A 328 1.89 11.50 25.87
CA ASP A 328 0.78 10.82 26.56
C ASP A 328 1.14 9.38 27.04
N GLY A 329 2.39 9.19 27.46
CA GLY A 329 2.91 7.91 27.94
C GLY A 329 3.47 6.96 26.90
N GLY A 330 3.52 7.34 25.63
CA GLY A 330 4.23 6.58 24.58
C GLY A 330 5.74 6.54 24.85
N THR A 331 6.40 5.46 24.45
CA THR A 331 7.84 5.25 24.70
C THR A 331 8.57 4.80 23.44
N SER A 332 9.84 5.22 23.30
CA SER A 332 10.67 4.79 22.18
C SER A 332 12.13 4.58 22.60
N THR A 333 12.78 3.60 21.96
CA THR A 333 14.24 3.55 21.86
C THR A 333 14.68 4.25 20.58
N GLN A 334 15.82 4.91 20.61
CA GLN A 334 16.30 5.69 19.48
C GLN A 334 17.80 5.43 19.24
N GLY A 335 18.19 5.39 17.96
CA GLY A 335 19.59 5.26 17.56
C GLY A 335 19.84 5.89 16.20
N ALA A 336 20.92 6.70 16.11
CA ALA A 336 21.42 7.36 14.91
C ALA A 336 20.40 8.22 14.13
N ASN A 337 19.27 8.62 14.72
CA ASN A 337 18.33 9.55 14.07
C ASN A 337 18.93 10.97 13.99
N ARG A 338 18.60 11.71 12.93
CA ARG A 338 18.92 13.13 12.77
C ARG A 338 17.64 13.95 12.71
N ALA A 339 17.23 14.47 13.85
CA ALA A 339 16.05 15.34 13.98
C ALA A 339 16.44 16.82 13.99
N GLY A 340 15.48 17.71 13.71
CA GLY A 340 15.69 19.15 13.71
C GLY A 340 16.60 19.65 12.60
N VAL A 341 16.64 18.94 11.46
CA VAL A 341 17.46 19.33 10.30
C VAL A 341 16.93 20.64 9.73
N THR A 342 17.80 21.64 9.67
CA THR A 342 17.47 22.99 9.19
C THR A 342 17.35 23.02 7.67
N LEU A 343 16.64 24.03 7.13
CA LEU A 343 16.53 24.23 5.68
C LEU A 343 17.90 24.38 5.01
N ALA A 344 18.84 25.06 5.66
CA ALA A 344 20.21 25.21 5.13
C ALA A 344 20.93 23.86 5.01
N GLN A 345 20.76 22.96 5.99
CA GLN A 345 21.32 21.62 5.95
C GLN A 345 20.66 20.76 4.86
N TRP A 346 19.33 20.80 4.75
CA TRP A 346 18.60 20.11 3.67
C TRP A 346 19.11 20.54 2.28
N THR A 347 19.25 21.84 2.05
CA THR A 347 19.73 22.38 0.78
C THR A 347 21.21 22.04 0.51
N ALA A 348 22.02 21.95 1.57
CA ALA A 348 23.42 21.56 1.43
C ALA A 348 23.60 20.07 1.10
N TRP A 349 22.77 19.20 1.67
CA TRP A 349 22.93 17.74 1.55
C TRP A 349 22.20 17.13 0.35
N PHE A 350 21.10 17.74 -0.10
CA PHE A 350 20.23 17.16 -1.13
C PHE A 350 20.10 18.06 -2.36
N VAL A 351 19.79 17.47 -3.49
CA VAL A 351 19.70 18.19 -4.78
C VAL A 351 18.59 19.21 -4.79
N SER A 352 17.37 18.84 -4.43
CA SER A 352 16.22 19.76 -4.38
C SER A 352 15.12 19.23 -3.44
N PRO A 353 15.29 19.31 -2.11
CA PRO A 353 14.34 18.73 -1.16
C PRO A 353 12.94 19.34 -1.24
N ALA A 354 12.82 20.62 -1.63
CA ALA A 354 11.51 21.27 -1.84
C ALA A 354 10.71 20.66 -3.00
N LEU A 355 11.38 20.01 -3.95
CA LEU A 355 10.76 19.27 -5.06
C LEU A 355 10.78 17.74 -4.82
N ALA A 356 10.91 17.32 -3.56
CA ALA A 356 11.07 15.93 -3.17
C ALA A 356 12.28 15.20 -3.81
N ASN A 357 13.27 15.93 -4.34
CA ASN A 357 14.49 15.34 -4.85
C ASN A 357 15.54 15.23 -3.74
N PHE A 358 15.59 14.04 -3.11
CA PHE A 358 16.50 13.69 -2.03
C PHE A 358 17.74 12.91 -2.50
N ALA A 359 18.12 13.05 -3.76
CA ALA A 359 19.45 12.59 -4.20
C ALA A 359 20.52 13.33 -3.39
N LEU A 360 21.41 12.57 -2.75
CA LEU A 360 22.47 13.10 -1.90
C LEU A 360 23.56 13.79 -2.74
N ARG A 361 24.02 14.94 -2.23
CA ARG A 361 25.19 15.63 -2.76
C ARG A 361 26.47 15.04 -2.16
N ASP A 362 27.59 15.24 -2.86
CA ASP A 362 28.91 14.88 -2.33
C ASP A 362 29.21 15.64 -1.02
N GLY A 363 29.85 14.94 -0.07
CA GLY A 363 30.24 15.50 1.23
C GLY A 363 29.08 15.79 2.19
N SER A 364 27.90 15.25 1.96
CA SER A 364 26.78 15.41 2.88
C SER A 364 27.08 14.75 4.24
N GLN A 365 26.66 15.44 5.32
CA GLN A 365 26.91 15.00 6.71
C GLN A 365 25.90 13.94 7.19
N VAL A 366 25.32 13.17 6.30
CA VAL A 366 24.40 12.06 6.59
C VAL A 366 24.90 10.74 6.02
N VAL A 367 25.97 10.79 5.23
CA VAL A 367 26.59 9.64 4.59
C VAL A 367 27.35 8.80 5.61
N ASN A 368 27.14 7.48 5.59
CA ASN A 368 27.81 6.48 6.44
C ASN A 368 27.67 6.73 7.96
N LEU A 369 26.54 7.26 8.39
CA LEU A 369 26.26 7.55 9.80
C LEU A 369 25.18 6.66 10.42
N GLY A 370 24.53 5.83 9.63
CA GLY A 370 23.49 4.91 10.08
C GLY A 370 24.03 3.62 10.65
N GLN A 371 23.14 2.79 11.10
CA GLN A 371 23.41 1.46 11.66
C GLN A 371 22.96 0.39 10.66
N ALA A 372 23.76 -0.63 10.43
CA ALA A 372 23.33 -1.77 9.63
C ALA A 372 22.16 -2.50 10.34
N LEU A 373 20.99 -2.47 9.73
CA LEU A 373 19.75 -3.06 10.25
C LEU A 373 19.34 -4.25 9.39
N PRO A 374 19.18 -5.47 9.95
CA PRO A 374 18.81 -6.65 9.17
C PRO A 374 17.51 -6.51 8.37
N GLN A 375 16.62 -5.62 8.80
CA GLN A 375 15.34 -5.34 8.14
C GLN A 375 15.43 -4.27 7.06
N VAL A 376 16.58 -3.59 6.87
CA VAL A 376 16.77 -2.50 5.89
C VAL A 376 18.01 -2.81 5.06
N THR A 377 17.83 -3.66 4.05
CA THR A 377 18.91 -4.12 3.18
C THR A 377 19.10 -3.26 1.94
N ASP A 378 18.10 -2.44 1.62
CA ASP A 378 18.06 -1.54 0.47
C ASP A 378 17.66 -0.12 0.86
N ASP A 379 17.69 0.78 -0.11
CA ASP A 379 17.23 2.17 0.03
C ASP A 379 15.87 2.41 -0.64
N TYR A 380 15.44 3.66 -0.69
CA TYR A 380 14.18 4.08 -1.36
C TYR A 380 14.09 3.62 -2.83
N CYS A 381 15.20 3.59 -3.53
CA CYS A 381 15.29 3.18 -4.93
C CYS A 381 15.58 1.67 -5.13
N GLY A 382 15.57 0.89 -4.06
CA GLY A 382 15.90 -0.53 -4.11
C GLY A 382 17.39 -0.83 -4.25
N ARG A 383 18.28 0.18 -4.07
CA ARG A 383 19.73 -0.03 -4.12
C ARG A 383 20.20 -0.63 -2.82
N MET A 384 21.06 -1.65 -2.91
CA MET A 384 21.55 -2.34 -1.73
C MET A 384 22.41 -1.42 -0.83
N ARG A 385 22.18 -1.44 0.46
CA ARG A 385 23.02 -0.83 1.49
C ARG A 385 24.14 -1.81 1.84
N SER A 386 25.20 -1.83 1.04
CA SER A 386 26.19 -2.92 1.02
C SER A 386 27.56 -2.57 1.60
N ASP A 387 27.81 -1.31 1.94
CA ASP A 387 29.11 -0.86 2.47
C ASP A 387 29.28 -1.06 3.99
N GLY A 388 28.23 -1.52 4.67
CA GLY A 388 28.23 -1.80 6.12
C GLY A 388 28.05 -0.57 7.01
N ALA A 389 27.92 0.61 6.43
CA ALA A 389 27.68 1.88 7.10
C ALA A 389 26.58 2.68 6.36
N PRO A 390 25.30 2.30 6.50
CA PRO A 390 24.20 2.91 5.74
C PRO A 390 24.08 4.40 6.00
N ASP A 391 23.52 5.12 5.05
CA ASP A 391 23.24 6.54 5.20
C ASP A 391 22.01 6.79 6.09
N LEU A 392 21.95 7.98 6.71
CA LEU A 392 20.73 8.40 7.41
C LEU A 392 19.66 8.80 6.41
N GLY A 393 18.44 8.37 6.67
CA GLY A 393 17.28 8.61 5.80
C GLY A 393 17.08 7.54 4.72
N ALA A 394 16.21 7.85 3.78
CA ALA A 394 15.65 6.87 2.83
C ALA A 394 16.60 6.54 1.65
N VAL A 395 17.60 7.36 1.38
CA VAL A 395 18.45 7.28 0.18
C VAL A 395 19.89 6.97 0.54
N GLU A 396 20.51 6.08 -0.23
CA GLU A 396 21.92 5.73 -0.13
C GLU A 396 22.77 6.53 -1.15
N TYR A 397 23.90 7.10 -0.71
CA TYR A 397 24.82 7.84 -1.56
C TYR A 397 25.68 6.89 -2.41
N GLY A 398 25.98 7.28 -3.64
CA GLY A 398 26.93 6.56 -4.49
C GLY A 398 26.50 5.18 -4.98
N GLY A 399 25.25 4.77 -4.75
CA GLY A 399 24.70 3.54 -5.30
C GLY A 399 24.65 3.56 -6.82
N LEU A 400 24.62 2.38 -7.45
CA LEU A 400 24.50 2.26 -8.90
C LEU A 400 23.16 2.84 -9.39
N GLY A 401 23.22 3.71 -10.39
CA GLY A 401 22.04 4.36 -10.98
C GLY A 401 21.60 5.65 -10.29
N ILE A 402 20.69 6.37 -10.91
CA ILE A 402 20.11 7.61 -10.39
C ILE A 402 18.92 7.22 -9.51
N CYS A 403 18.96 7.63 -8.23
CA CYS A 403 17.78 7.52 -7.37
C CYS A 403 16.88 8.74 -7.56
N ASP A 404 15.78 8.57 -8.27
CA ASP A 404 14.79 9.63 -8.46
C ASP A 404 13.71 9.53 -7.37
N THR A 405 13.84 10.32 -6.31
CA THR A 405 12.87 10.37 -5.22
C THR A 405 11.66 11.24 -5.54
N THR A 406 11.59 11.86 -6.72
CA THR A 406 10.41 12.62 -7.16
C THR A 406 9.31 11.73 -7.72
N THR A 407 9.60 10.43 -7.88
CA THR A 407 8.67 9.39 -8.32
C THR A 407 8.53 8.29 -7.29
N ALA A 408 7.42 7.59 -7.31
CA ALA A 408 7.20 6.44 -6.45
C ALA A 408 8.28 5.36 -6.67
N GLY A 409 8.80 4.80 -5.58
CA GLY A 409 9.82 3.75 -5.65
C GLY A 409 11.12 4.14 -6.33
N GLY A 410 11.37 5.46 -6.50
CA GLY A 410 12.64 5.97 -7.02
C GLY A 410 12.83 5.89 -8.53
N GLY A 411 11.77 5.71 -9.30
CA GLY A 411 11.86 5.56 -10.76
C GLY A 411 12.67 4.33 -11.21
N ALA A 412 13.21 3.54 -10.28
CA ALA A 412 13.73 2.23 -10.61
C ALA A 412 12.58 1.40 -11.17
N GLU A 413 12.84 0.70 -12.27
CA GLU A 413 11.90 -0.16 -12.97
C GLU A 413 11.32 -1.30 -12.10
N ILE A 414 10.71 -0.96 -10.95
CA ILE A 414 10.00 -1.93 -10.12
C ILE A 414 8.83 -2.52 -10.92
N PHE A 415 8.45 -1.87 -12.04
CA PHE A 415 7.26 -2.18 -12.85
C PHE A 415 7.53 -2.38 -14.34
N ARG A 416 8.79 -2.47 -14.77
CA ARG A 416 9.14 -2.96 -16.10
C ARG A 416 9.41 -4.46 -16.07
N ASP A 417 8.43 -5.24 -15.66
CA ASP A 417 8.35 -6.60 -16.12
C ASP A 417 7.74 -6.57 -17.53
N GLY A 418 8.41 -7.18 -18.50
CA GLY A 418 8.24 -7.08 -19.94
C GLY A 418 6.83 -7.23 -20.55
N PHE A 419 5.79 -6.69 -19.90
CA PHE A 419 4.43 -6.58 -20.43
C PHE A 419 4.18 -5.29 -21.22
N GLU A 420 5.11 -4.34 -21.24
CA GLU A 420 4.95 -3.08 -21.99
C GLU A 420 4.91 -3.25 -23.52
N SER A 421 5.26 -4.39 -24.07
CA SER A 421 5.31 -4.59 -25.51
C SER A 421 4.17 -5.43 -26.10
N GLY A 422 3.21 -5.90 -25.30
CA GLY A 422 2.05 -6.64 -25.83
C GLY A 422 2.38 -7.86 -26.73
N GLY A 423 3.60 -8.34 -26.67
CA GLY A 423 4.05 -9.47 -27.50
C GLY A 423 5.06 -10.33 -26.77
N MET A 424 4.86 -11.64 -26.81
CA MET A 424 5.78 -12.66 -26.29
C MET A 424 7.12 -12.74 -27.07
N GLY A 425 7.57 -11.68 -27.74
CA GLY A 425 8.73 -11.66 -28.62
C GLY A 425 9.95 -10.85 -28.15
N GLY A 426 9.96 -10.33 -26.94
CA GLY A 426 11.01 -9.38 -26.46
C GLY A 426 12.16 -9.96 -25.63
N TRP A 427 12.35 -11.25 -25.55
CA TRP A 427 13.54 -11.84 -24.94
C TRP A 427 14.68 -11.88 -25.94
N VAL A 428 15.43 -10.78 -26.07
CA VAL A 428 16.74 -10.78 -26.69
C VAL A 428 17.74 -10.56 -25.57
N SER A 429 18.47 -11.63 -25.26
CA SER A 429 19.70 -11.54 -24.47
C SER A 429 20.73 -10.77 -25.30
N GLU A 430 21.13 -9.58 -24.88
CA GLU A 430 22.32 -8.96 -25.43
C GLU A 430 23.59 -9.56 -24.82
N PRO A 431 24.70 -9.59 -25.61
CA PRO A 431 25.90 -10.39 -25.35
C PRO A 431 26.78 -9.90 -24.20
#